data_dfe9e0603db4b26082751e05134c3f31
#
_entry.id   dfe9e0603db4b26082751e05134c3f31
#
_cell.length_a   1.000
_cell.length_b   1.000
_cell.length_c   1.000
_cell.angle_alpha   90.00
_cell.angle_beta   90.00
_cell.angle_gamma   90.00
#
_symmetry.space_group_name_H-M   'P 1'
#
loop_
_entity.id
_entity.type
_entity.pdbx_description
1 polymer ?
#
loop_
_entity_poly.entity_id
_entity_poly.type
_entity_poly.pdbx_seq_one_letter_code
_entity_poly.pdbx_strand_id
1 'polypeptide(L)'
;MDVFVIPVGPGRYELYCEQPVAGEEPIEPETRGLIGRVRRRFSGIVRAAEERQRAGETRDPEPKGWIGRMQDRAMAWAAERIAEQRLLWNLRGQTAATAAHPTDMSFDEVHALIRDTLQRDADRHRRWMWIDGALFLLTFFGLGWLFLLIPGIANLPALYFGFRTVGHVLSLRGATNGLQRVKWSSRPCPPLGELRELSVQDPFVREPRVRDVAARVRLEHLPKFFDRVAIDTGFNFRP
;
A
#
# COMPACT_ATOMS: atom_id res chain seq x y z
N MET A 1 16.08 -5.12 2.78
CA MET A 1 14.63 -5.02 3.03
C MET A 1 14.05 -6.42 3.02
N ASP A 2 13.24 -6.77 4.02
CA ASP A 2 12.58 -8.08 4.06
C ASP A 2 11.19 -7.98 3.45
N VAL A 3 10.87 -8.93 2.57
CA VAL A 3 9.56 -9.10 1.93
C VAL A 3 9.10 -10.52 2.26
N PHE A 4 7.86 -10.67 2.67
CA PHE A 4 7.30 -11.94 3.10
C PHE A 4 6.31 -12.45 2.06
N VAL A 5 6.47 -13.70 1.66
CA VAL A 5 5.53 -14.41 0.77
C VAL A 5 4.46 -15.05 1.63
N ILE A 6 3.30 -14.43 1.70
CA ILE A 6 2.19 -14.86 2.57
C ILE A 6 1.22 -15.71 1.78
N PRO A 7 1.03 -17.00 2.11
CA PRO A 7 -0.02 -17.82 1.52
C PRO A 7 -1.39 -17.36 2.04
N VAL A 8 -2.26 -16.91 1.15
CA VAL A 8 -3.60 -16.37 1.47
C VAL A 8 -4.73 -17.26 0.97
N GLY A 9 -4.40 -18.38 0.37
CA GLY A 9 -5.34 -19.38 -0.15
C GLY A 9 -4.63 -20.52 -0.87
N PRO A 10 -5.35 -21.52 -1.34
CA PRO A 10 -4.78 -22.59 -2.15
C PRO A 10 -4.14 -22.03 -3.42
N GLY A 11 -2.81 -22.16 -3.54
CA GLY A 11 -2.04 -21.63 -4.67
C GLY A 11 -2.01 -20.10 -4.80
N ARG A 12 -2.52 -19.37 -3.82
CA ARG A 12 -2.49 -17.89 -3.80
C ARG A 12 -1.52 -17.37 -2.76
N TYR A 13 -0.70 -16.44 -3.21
CA TYR A 13 0.30 -15.80 -2.39
C TYR A 13 0.25 -14.29 -2.59
N GLU A 14 0.49 -13.55 -1.51
CA GLU A 14 0.62 -12.10 -1.53
C GLU A 14 1.98 -11.69 -0.97
N LEU A 15 2.55 -10.65 -1.56
CA LEU A 15 3.80 -10.09 -1.07
C LEU A 15 3.52 -9.06 0.04
N TYR A 16 4.12 -9.26 1.19
CA TYR A 16 3.95 -8.41 2.35
C TYR A 16 5.29 -7.82 2.81
N CYS A 17 5.25 -6.59 3.26
CA CYS A 17 6.36 -5.90 3.88
C CYS A 17 5.89 -5.27 5.18
N GLU A 18 6.59 -5.55 6.28
CA GLU A 18 6.28 -4.93 7.57
C GLU A 18 6.53 -3.43 7.54
N GLN A 19 5.78 -2.72 8.33
CA GLN A 19 5.95 -1.29 8.49
C GLN A 19 7.22 -1.02 9.30
N PRO A 20 8.11 -0.11 8.87
CA PRO A 20 9.20 0.30 9.72
C PRO A 20 8.63 0.91 11.01
N VAL A 21 9.27 0.64 12.13
CA VAL A 21 8.94 1.25 13.41
C VAL A 21 9.10 2.76 13.28
N ALA A 22 8.18 3.53 13.87
CA ALA A 22 8.21 4.99 13.80
C ALA A 22 9.57 5.50 14.32
N GLY A 23 10.36 6.10 13.44
CA GLY A 23 11.72 6.60 13.73
C GLY A 23 12.85 6.00 12.90
N GLU A 24 12.64 4.84 12.25
CA GLU A 24 13.66 4.16 11.42
C GLU A 24 13.58 4.46 9.91
N GLU A 25 12.77 5.43 9.50
CA GLU A 25 12.71 5.76 8.07
C GLU A 25 14.05 6.31 7.57
N PRO A 26 14.57 5.78 6.45
CA PRO A 26 15.77 6.33 5.82
C PRO A 26 15.53 7.82 5.53
N ILE A 27 16.43 8.67 5.99
CA ILE A 27 16.44 10.10 5.65
C ILE A 27 16.62 10.19 4.14
N GLU A 28 15.50 10.39 3.42
CA GLU A 28 15.57 10.57 1.98
C GLU A 28 16.35 11.84 1.64
N PRO A 29 17.26 11.81 0.64
CA PRO A 29 18.03 12.97 0.25
C PRO A 29 17.11 14.14 -0.07
N GLU A 30 17.40 15.32 0.49
CA GLU A 30 16.65 16.56 0.31
C GLU A 30 16.55 16.93 -1.18
N THR A 31 15.45 16.59 -1.81
CA THR A 31 15.12 17.13 -3.14
C THR A 31 14.65 18.59 -2.97
N ARG A 32 15.51 19.54 -3.35
CA ARG A 32 15.20 20.97 -3.38
C ARG A 32 14.23 21.25 -4.53
N GLY A 33 13.18 22.05 -4.29
CA GLY A 33 12.25 22.52 -5.31
C GLY A 33 10.77 22.23 -5.03
N LEU A 34 9.90 22.59 -5.98
CA LEU A 34 8.44 22.39 -5.91
C LEU A 34 8.06 20.91 -5.71
N ILE A 35 8.74 20.02 -6.42
CA ILE A 35 8.52 18.57 -6.33
C ILE A 35 8.83 18.07 -4.91
N GLY A 36 9.91 18.56 -4.28
CA GLY A 36 10.26 18.20 -2.90
C GLY A 36 9.24 18.71 -1.88
N ARG A 37 8.61 19.89 -2.12
CA ARG A 37 7.54 20.42 -1.26
C ARG A 37 6.23 19.60 -1.37
N VAL A 38 5.84 19.25 -2.58
CA VAL A 38 4.66 18.39 -2.82
C VAL A 38 4.87 17.02 -2.19
N ARG A 39 6.06 16.44 -2.36
CA ARG A 39 6.41 15.14 -1.79
C ARG A 39 6.41 15.16 -0.26
N ARG A 40 6.97 16.20 0.40
CA ARG A 40 6.93 16.34 1.86
C ARG A 40 5.51 16.51 2.40
N ARG A 41 4.67 17.29 1.73
CA ARG A 41 3.25 17.38 2.09
C ARG A 41 2.54 16.05 1.96
N PHE A 42 2.82 15.31 0.90
CA PHE A 42 2.23 14.01 0.66
C PHE A 42 2.67 12.98 1.72
N SER A 43 3.97 12.89 2.02
CA SER A 43 4.46 12.00 3.08
C SER A 43 3.92 12.38 4.46
N GLY A 44 3.77 13.67 4.75
CA GLY A 44 3.14 14.17 5.99
C GLY A 44 1.67 13.76 6.11
N ILE A 45 0.92 13.76 5.01
CA ILE A 45 -0.48 13.32 4.99
C ILE A 45 -0.59 11.81 5.21
N VAL A 46 0.29 11.03 4.58
CA VAL A 46 0.35 9.57 4.76
C VAL A 46 0.68 9.25 6.21
N ARG A 47 1.70 9.90 6.79
CA ARG A 47 2.04 9.75 8.22
C ARG A 47 0.88 10.08 9.16
N ALA A 48 0.24 11.22 8.94
CA ALA A 48 -0.90 11.62 9.78
C ALA A 48 -2.07 10.63 9.70
N ALA A 49 -2.28 9.99 8.55
CA ALA A 49 -3.29 8.95 8.39
C ALA A 49 -2.88 7.65 9.09
N GLU A 50 -1.60 7.27 9.01
CA GLU A 50 -1.05 6.10 9.72
C GLU A 50 -1.07 6.29 11.24
N GLU A 51 -0.71 7.47 11.73
CA GLU A 51 -0.79 7.81 13.16
C GLU A 51 -2.22 7.76 13.68
N ARG A 52 -3.19 8.22 12.88
CA ARG A 52 -4.63 8.10 13.23
C ARG A 52 -5.09 6.65 13.27
N GLN A 53 -4.64 5.80 12.33
CA GLN A 53 -4.92 4.36 12.36
C GLN A 53 -4.30 3.67 13.58
N ARG A 54 -3.10 4.12 14.02
CA ARG A 54 -2.43 3.59 15.23
C ARG A 54 -3.10 4.07 16.51
N ALA A 55 -3.54 5.32 16.56
CA ALA A 55 -4.16 5.92 17.75
C ALA A 55 -5.56 5.40 18.03
N GLY A 56 -6.14 4.53 17.17
CA GLY A 56 -7.50 4.01 17.33
C GLY A 56 -8.46 5.12 17.69
N GLU A 57 -9.21 5.63 16.78
CA GLU A 57 -10.37 6.56 16.80
C GLU A 57 -10.69 7.39 18.06
N THR A 58 -9.78 7.53 19.02
CA THR A 58 -10.05 8.17 20.33
C THR A 58 -9.82 9.68 20.37
N ARG A 59 -9.62 10.32 19.23
CA ARG A 59 -9.52 11.78 19.19
C ARG A 59 -10.75 12.34 18.48
N ASP A 60 -11.64 12.95 19.25
CA ASP A 60 -12.75 13.74 18.70
C ASP A 60 -12.21 14.73 17.64
N PRO A 61 -12.75 14.70 16.42
CA PRO A 61 -12.33 15.64 15.40
C PRO A 61 -12.73 17.05 15.84
N GLU A 62 -11.78 17.98 15.85
CA GLU A 62 -12.10 19.41 15.97
C GLU A 62 -13.28 19.76 15.06
N PRO A 63 -14.18 20.66 15.46
CA PRO A 63 -15.39 21.00 14.71
C PRO A 63 -15.02 21.71 13.40
N LYS A 64 -14.63 20.92 12.40
CA LYS A 64 -14.42 21.36 11.03
C LYS A 64 -15.77 21.43 10.32
N GLY A 65 -15.98 22.46 9.50
CA GLY A 65 -17.15 22.54 8.64
C GLY A 65 -17.29 21.31 7.72
N TRP A 66 -18.46 21.10 7.13
CA TRP A 66 -18.76 19.91 6.30
C TRP A 66 -17.74 19.68 5.18
N ILE A 67 -17.19 20.76 4.57
CA ILE A 67 -16.13 20.69 3.54
C ILE A 67 -14.85 20.11 4.13
N GLY A 68 -14.43 20.55 5.31
CA GLY A 68 -13.25 20.00 5.98
C GLY A 68 -13.40 18.51 6.31
N ARG A 69 -14.58 18.07 6.74
CA ARG A 69 -14.88 16.66 6.99
C ARG A 69 -14.85 15.82 5.72
N MET A 70 -15.37 16.35 4.61
CA MET A 70 -15.34 15.66 3.31
C MET A 70 -13.91 15.55 2.76
N GLN A 71 -13.12 16.60 2.93
CA GLN A 71 -11.69 16.62 2.57
C GLN A 71 -10.89 15.64 3.43
N ASP A 72 -11.11 15.61 4.76
CA ASP A 72 -10.46 14.66 5.66
C ASP A 72 -10.85 13.20 5.33
N ARG A 73 -12.11 12.92 4.97
CA ARG A 73 -12.55 11.59 4.52
C ARG A 73 -11.91 11.17 3.21
N ALA A 74 -11.88 12.06 2.22
CA ALA A 74 -11.23 11.79 0.94
C ALA A 74 -9.73 11.53 1.12
N MET A 75 -9.08 12.27 2.01
CA MET A 75 -7.67 12.13 2.33
C MET A 75 -7.40 10.84 3.12
N ALA A 76 -8.24 10.50 4.11
CA ALA A 76 -8.13 9.26 4.86
C ALA A 76 -8.30 8.03 3.94
N TRP A 77 -9.29 8.06 3.06
CA TRP A 77 -9.51 6.98 2.09
C TRP A 77 -8.35 6.85 1.08
N ALA A 78 -7.81 7.98 0.59
CA ALA A 78 -6.64 7.95 -0.28
C ALA A 78 -5.40 7.40 0.45
N ALA A 79 -5.19 7.78 1.71
CA ALA A 79 -4.07 7.31 2.52
C ALA A 79 -4.18 5.81 2.85
N GLU A 80 -5.38 5.30 3.11
CA GLU A 80 -5.62 3.86 3.32
C GLU A 80 -5.25 3.04 2.08
N ARG A 81 -5.67 3.49 0.89
CA ARG A 81 -5.29 2.88 -0.40
C ARG A 81 -3.79 2.93 -0.67
N ILE A 82 -3.13 3.99 -0.23
CA ILE A 82 -1.69 4.17 -0.38
C ILE A 82 -0.91 3.27 0.58
N ALA A 83 -1.42 3.08 1.80
CA ALA A 83 -0.83 2.16 2.77
C ALA A 83 -0.82 0.70 2.24
N GLU A 84 -1.79 0.30 1.43
CA GLU A 84 -1.83 -1.00 0.74
C GLU A 84 -0.69 -1.18 -0.27
N GLN A 85 -0.14 -0.10 -0.81
CA GLN A 85 0.92 -0.11 -1.82
C GLN A 85 2.32 0.09 -1.21
N ARG A 86 2.44 -0.01 0.10
CA ARG A 86 3.68 0.26 0.84
C ARG A 86 4.86 -0.56 0.37
N LEU A 87 4.66 -1.83 0.02
CA LEU A 87 5.70 -2.67 -0.55
C LEU A 87 6.36 -2.01 -1.78
N LEU A 88 5.54 -1.55 -2.74
CA LEU A 88 6.05 -0.92 -3.96
C LEU A 88 6.78 0.39 -3.67
N TRP A 89 6.28 1.15 -2.70
CA TRP A 89 6.92 2.40 -2.31
C TRP A 89 8.27 2.19 -1.64
N ASN A 90 8.39 1.17 -0.79
CA ASN A 90 9.65 0.81 -0.17
C ASN A 90 10.65 0.28 -1.20
N LEU A 91 10.20 -0.54 -2.16
CA LEU A 91 11.05 -1.06 -3.24
C LEU A 91 11.69 0.03 -4.11
N ARG A 92 11.09 1.22 -4.18
CA ARG A 92 11.58 2.32 -5.03
C ARG A 92 13.03 2.73 -4.74
N GLY A 93 13.46 2.66 -3.49
CA GLY A 93 14.80 3.07 -3.05
C GLY A 93 15.74 1.90 -2.76
N GLN A 94 15.29 0.66 -2.91
CA GLN A 94 16.07 -0.52 -2.57
C GLN A 94 16.95 -0.99 -3.70
N THR A 95 18.13 -1.48 -3.34
CA THR A 95 19.07 -2.16 -4.24
C THR A 95 19.11 -3.67 -4.01
N ALA A 96 18.66 -4.11 -2.82
CA ALA A 96 18.59 -5.51 -2.44
C ALA A 96 17.37 -5.78 -1.55
N ALA A 97 16.76 -6.95 -1.72
CA ALA A 97 15.65 -7.42 -0.90
C ALA A 97 15.74 -8.92 -0.66
N THR A 98 15.28 -9.38 0.50
CA THR A 98 15.23 -10.79 0.86
C THR A 98 13.79 -11.23 0.96
N ALA A 99 13.40 -12.24 0.19
CA ALA A 99 12.08 -12.85 0.24
C ALA A 99 12.05 -13.99 1.27
N ALA A 100 11.34 -13.79 2.38
CA ALA A 100 11.04 -14.87 3.32
C ALA A 100 9.82 -15.64 2.82
N HIS A 101 9.93 -16.95 2.68
CA HIS A 101 8.91 -17.78 2.04
C HIS A 101 8.65 -19.10 2.81
N PRO A 102 7.49 -19.73 2.64
CA PRO A 102 7.24 -21.07 3.16
C PRO A 102 8.29 -22.07 2.67
N THR A 103 8.61 -23.07 3.50
CA THR A 103 9.69 -24.05 3.21
C THR A 103 9.40 -24.98 2.05
N ASP A 104 8.16 -25.09 1.63
CA ASP A 104 7.70 -25.93 0.51
C ASP A 104 7.82 -25.25 -0.86
N MET A 105 8.33 -24.00 -0.90
CA MET A 105 8.61 -23.28 -2.13
C MET A 105 10.10 -23.31 -2.46
N SER A 106 10.43 -23.58 -3.72
CA SER A 106 11.78 -23.46 -4.24
C SER A 106 12.17 -21.99 -4.51
N PHE A 107 13.47 -21.76 -4.62
CA PHE A 107 14.00 -20.43 -4.99
C PHE A 107 13.41 -19.91 -6.30
N ASP A 108 13.32 -20.76 -7.32
CA ASP A 108 12.83 -20.38 -8.65
C ASP A 108 11.34 -20.06 -8.63
N GLU A 109 10.54 -20.80 -7.87
CA GLU A 109 9.10 -20.49 -7.67
C GLU A 109 8.89 -19.15 -6.98
N VAL A 110 9.67 -18.86 -5.94
CA VAL A 110 9.60 -17.57 -5.25
C VAL A 110 9.96 -16.41 -6.18
N HIS A 111 11.03 -16.58 -6.97
CA HIS A 111 11.46 -15.57 -7.94
C HIS A 111 10.44 -15.36 -9.06
N ALA A 112 9.86 -16.44 -9.57
CA ALA A 112 8.79 -16.36 -10.58
C ALA A 112 7.56 -15.64 -10.03
N LEU A 113 7.14 -15.99 -8.80
CA LEU A 113 6.02 -15.33 -8.12
C LEU A 113 6.25 -13.82 -7.93
N ILE A 114 7.44 -13.42 -7.45
CA ILE A 114 7.80 -12.02 -7.24
C ILE A 114 7.74 -11.27 -8.58
N ARG A 115 8.36 -11.82 -9.62
CA ARG A 115 8.38 -11.21 -10.93
C ARG A 115 6.98 -11.03 -11.51
N ASP A 116 6.15 -12.07 -11.44
CA ASP A 116 4.78 -12.06 -11.96
C ASP A 116 3.89 -11.06 -11.20
N THR A 117 4.01 -11.01 -9.87
CA THR A 117 3.28 -10.06 -9.03
C THR A 117 3.70 -8.62 -9.32
N LEU A 118 5.00 -8.33 -9.35
CA LEU A 118 5.50 -6.99 -9.66
C LEU A 118 5.17 -6.55 -11.08
N GLN A 119 5.16 -7.48 -12.06
CA GLN A 119 4.77 -7.18 -13.44
C GLN A 119 3.28 -6.81 -13.51
N ARG A 120 2.41 -7.61 -12.89
CA ARG A 120 0.96 -7.32 -12.82
C ARG A 120 0.70 -5.96 -12.16
N ASP A 121 1.39 -5.67 -11.07
CA ASP A 121 1.27 -4.39 -10.38
C ASP A 121 1.77 -3.23 -11.26
N ALA A 122 2.90 -3.38 -11.95
CA ALA A 122 3.41 -2.37 -12.86
C ALA A 122 2.40 -2.05 -13.98
N ASP A 123 1.81 -3.08 -14.60
CA ASP A 123 0.84 -2.90 -15.68
C ASP A 123 -0.47 -2.29 -15.18
N ARG A 124 -0.94 -2.71 -14.00
CA ARG A 124 -2.10 -2.13 -13.33
C ARG A 124 -1.88 -0.65 -13.02
N HIS A 125 -0.76 -0.30 -12.38
CA HIS A 125 -0.46 1.08 -12.00
C HIS A 125 -0.19 1.96 -13.21
N ARG A 126 0.44 1.45 -14.27
CA ARG A 126 0.61 2.17 -15.55
C ARG A 126 -0.74 2.55 -16.15
N ARG A 127 -1.69 1.62 -16.20
CA ARG A 127 -3.03 1.87 -16.73
C ARG A 127 -3.77 2.93 -15.92
N TRP A 128 -3.82 2.78 -14.59
CA TRP A 128 -4.53 3.72 -13.73
C TRP A 128 -3.86 5.09 -13.67
N MET A 129 -2.54 5.16 -13.77
CA MET A 129 -1.82 6.43 -13.89
C MET A 129 -2.31 7.28 -15.07
N TRP A 130 -2.52 6.66 -16.23
CA TRP A 130 -3.03 7.37 -17.40
C TRP A 130 -4.48 7.77 -17.25
N ILE A 131 -5.33 6.90 -16.69
CA ILE A 131 -6.76 7.20 -16.46
C ILE A 131 -6.90 8.35 -15.46
N ASP A 132 -6.27 8.25 -14.31
CA ASP A 132 -6.36 9.28 -13.27
C ASP A 132 -5.66 10.58 -13.69
N GLY A 133 -4.57 10.50 -14.45
CA GLY A 133 -3.90 11.66 -15.05
C GLY A 133 -4.81 12.40 -16.05
N ALA A 134 -5.51 11.68 -16.91
CA ALA A 134 -6.47 12.28 -17.83
C ALA A 134 -7.66 12.92 -17.07
N LEU A 135 -8.20 12.25 -16.05
CA LEU A 135 -9.25 12.79 -15.18
C LEU A 135 -8.78 14.01 -14.39
N PHE A 136 -7.53 14.00 -13.92
CA PHE A 136 -6.91 15.18 -13.29
C PHE A 136 -6.89 16.37 -14.26
N LEU A 137 -6.38 16.17 -15.48
CA LEU A 137 -6.32 17.25 -16.48
C LEU A 137 -7.71 17.75 -16.86
N LEU A 138 -8.67 16.84 -17.07
CA LEU A 138 -10.05 17.18 -17.37
C LEU A 138 -10.70 17.98 -16.24
N THR A 139 -10.54 17.59 -15.00
CA THR A 139 -11.13 18.30 -13.86
C THR A 139 -10.40 19.59 -13.54
N PHE A 140 -9.08 19.64 -13.75
CA PHE A 140 -8.28 20.85 -13.50
C PHE A 140 -8.55 21.93 -14.56
N PHE A 141 -8.51 21.58 -15.85
CA PHE A 141 -8.70 22.54 -16.93
C PHE A 141 -10.18 22.68 -17.35
N GLY A 142 -10.95 21.59 -17.35
CA GLY A 142 -12.34 21.60 -17.80
C GLY A 142 -13.29 22.23 -16.78
N LEU A 143 -13.14 21.88 -15.50
CA LEU A 143 -13.98 22.40 -14.41
C LEU A 143 -13.29 23.48 -13.59
N GLY A 144 -11.99 23.69 -13.75
CA GLY A 144 -11.18 24.61 -12.95
C GLY A 144 -11.67 26.06 -13.02
N TRP A 145 -12.12 26.51 -14.20
CA TRP A 145 -12.69 27.84 -14.40
C TRP A 145 -13.98 28.07 -13.60
N LEU A 146 -14.81 27.01 -13.42
CA LEU A 146 -16.03 27.08 -12.63
C LEU A 146 -15.73 27.31 -11.14
N PHE A 147 -14.65 26.71 -10.62
CA PHE A 147 -14.21 26.88 -9.23
C PHE A 147 -13.53 28.24 -8.98
N LEU A 148 -13.02 28.90 -10.03
CA LEU A 148 -12.54 30.30 -9.95
C LEU A 148 -13.67 31.29 -9.70
N LEU A 149 -14.89 30.96 -10.13
CA LEU A 149 -16.07 31.84 -9.95
C LEU A 149 -16.64 31.76 -8.53
N ILE A 150 -16.29 30.72 -7.75
CA ILE A 150 -16.79 30.52 -6.39
C ILE A 150 -15.59 30.53 -5.42
N PRO A 151 -15.27 31.72 -4.82
CA PRO A 151 -14.16 31.82 -3.88
C PRO A 151 -14.32 30.87 -2.69
N GLY A 152 -13.25 30.18 -2.34
CA GLY A 152 -13.21 29.28 -1.18
C GLY A 152 -13.57 27.81 -1.42
N ILE A 153 -14.01 27.41 -2.60
CA ILE A 153 -14.20 26.00 -2.97
C ILE A 153 -12.94 25.51 -3.69
N ALA A 154 -12.18 24.65 -3.02
CA ALA A 154 -11.07 23.95 -3.67
C ALA A 154 -11.58 22.98 -4.74
N ASN A 155 -10.87 22.86 -5.86
CA ASN A 155 -11.16 21.85 -6.87
C ASN A 155 -10.83 20.43 -6.32
N LEU A 156 -11.73 19.92 -5.47
CA LEU A 156 -11.56 18.63 -4.81
C LEU A 156 -11.39 17.46 -5.78
N PRO A 157 -12.15 17.39 -6.90
CA PRO A 157 -11.92 16.33 -7.89
C PRO A 157 -10.51 16.35 -8.48
N ALA A 158 -9.99 17.52 -8.84
CA ALA A 158 -8.63 17.63 -9.36
C ALA A 158 -7.58 17.23 -8.30
N LEU A 159 -7.74 17.68 -7.05
CA LEU A 159 -6.87 17.25 -5.96
C LEU A 159 -6.91 15.73 -5.78
N TYR A 160 -8.08 15.12 -5.78
CA TYR A 160 -8.27 13.68 -5.63
C TYR A 160 -7.56 12.90 -6.74
N PHE A 161 -7.83 13.21 -8.01
CA PHE A 161 -7.19 12.53 -9.14
C PHE A 161 -5.69 12.82 -9.21
N GLY A 162 -5.26 14.02 -8.84
CA GLY A 162 -3.85 14.38 -8.75
C GLY A 162 -3.11 13.51 -7.72
N PHE A 163 -3.67 13.35 -6.52
CA PHE A 163 -3.10 12.45 -5.49
C PHE A 163 -3.03 11.00 -5.96
N ARG A 164 -4.09 10.49 -6.58
CA ARG A 164 -4.11 9.13 -7.12
C ARG A 164 -3.04 8.94 -8.20
N THR A 165 -2.93 9.88 -9.13
CA THR A 165 -1.89 9.85 -10.17
C THR A 165 -0.49 9.76 -9.56
N VAL A 166 -0.18 10.60 -8.56
CA VAL A 166 1.11 10.55 -7.86
C VAL A 166 1.32 9.19 -7.20
N GLY A 167 0.31 8.65 -6.51
CA GLY A 167 0.36 7.31 -5.91
C GLY A 167 0.70 6.23 -6.95
N HIS A 168 0.02 6.25 -8.10
CA HIS A 168 0.28 5.31 -9.18
C HIS A 168 1.69 5.46 -9.80
N VAL A 169 2.19 6.69 -9.98
CA VAL A 169 3.56 6.94 -10.43
C VAL A 169 4.58 6.37 -9.47
N LEU A 170 4.39 6.57 -8.16
CA LEU A 170 5.31 6.06 -7.14
C LEU A 170 5.30 4.54 -7.09
N SER A 171 4.13 3.92 -7.15
CA SER A 171 3.97 2.46 -7.16
C SER A 171 4.56 1.84 -8.42
N LEU A 172 4.34 2.44 -9.59
CA LEU A 172 4.93 2.01 -10.86
C LEU A 172 6.47 2.05 -10.81
N ARG A 173 7.04 3.14 -10.26
CA ARG A 173 8.49 3.24 -10.07
C ARG A 173 9.03 2.16 -9.14
N GLY A 174 8.31 1.86 -8.05
CA GLY A 174 8.68 0.80 -7.12
C GLY A 174 8.64 -0.58 -7.77
N ALA A 175 7.56 -0.92 -8.47
CA ALA A 175 7.44 -2.18 -9.19
C ALA A 175 8.54 -2.32 -10.27
N THR A 176 8.79 -1.28 -11.05
CA THR A 176 9.85 -1.28 -12.08
C THR A 176 11.24 -1.42 -11.46
N ASN A 177 11.51 -0.74 -10.33
CA ASN A 177 12.78 -0.89 -9.62
C ASN A 177 12.94 -2.31 -9.09
N GLY A 178 11.88 -2.88 -8.50
CA GLY A 178 11.86 -4.26 -8.00
C GLY A 178 12.14 -5.30 -9.09
N LEU A 179 11.65 -5.05 -10.31
CA LEU A 179 11.87 -5.92 -11.47
C LEU A 179 13.28 -5.81 -12.07
N GLN A 180 13.85 -4.61 -12.12
CA GLN A 180 15.04 -4.33 -12.94
C GLN A 180 16.32 -4.15 -12.14
N ARG A 181 16.24 -3.66 -10.89
CA ARG A 181 17.41 -3.20 -10.15
C ARG A 181 17.61 -3.90 -8.82
N VAL A 182 16.55 -4.36 -8.19
CA VAL A 182 16.63 -5.03 -6.89
C VAL A 182 17.24 -6.41 -7.07
N LYS A 183 18.31 -6.68 -6.32
CA LYS A 183 18.89 -8.03 -6.20
C LYS A 183 18.07 -8.80 -5.17
N TRP A 184 17.33 -9.78 -5.62
CA TRP A 184 16.51 -10.63 -4.79
C TRP A 184 17.33 -11.79 -4.24
N SER A 185 17.20 -12.05 -2.95
CA SER A 185 17.60 -13.29 -2.28
C SER A 185 16.37 -13.92 -1.64
N SER A 186 16.41 -15.22 -1.35
CA SER A 186 15.31 -15.87 -0.66
C SER A 186 15.80 -16.55 0.61
N ARG A 187 14.89 -16.64 1.59
CA ARG A 187 15.13 -17.29 2.87
C ARG A 187 13.91 -18.10 3.28
N PRO A 188 14.04 -19.41 3.57
CA PRO A 188 12.93 -20.18 4.07
C PRO A 188 12.49 -19.69 5.45
N CYS A 189 11.19 -19.63 5.67
CA CYS A 189 10.56 -19.19 6.91
C CYS A 189 9.42 -20.16 7.26
N PRO A 190 9.70 -21.24 8.04
CA PRO A 190 8.75 -22.31 8.30
C PRO A 190 7.38 -21.83 8.85
N PRO A 191 7.31 -20.84 9.77
CA PRO A 191 6.02 -20.40 10.30
C PRO A 191 5.05 -19.87 9.25
N LEU A 192 5.55 -19.35 8.10
CA LEU A 192 4.68 -18.83 7.03
C LEU A 192 3.86 -19.95 6.35
N GLY A 193 4.35 -21.19 6.36
CA GLY A 193 3.64 -22.34 5.80
C GLY A 193 2.32 -22.64 6.52
N GLU A 194 2.26 -22.37 7.82
CA GLU A 194 1.05 -22.58 8.64
C GLU A 194 -0.12 -21.68 8.20
N LEU A 195 0.18 -20.50 7.64
CA LEU A 195 -0.85 -19.56 7.18
C LEU A 195 -1.70 -20.13 6.03
N ARG A 196 -1.18 -21.12 5.28
CA ARG A 196 -1.94 -21.75 4.19
C ARG A 196 -3.18 -22.47 4.71
N GLU A 197 -3.03 -23.23 5.78
CA GLU A 197 -4.16 -23.94 6.39
C GLU A 197 -5.13 -22.98 7.07
N LEU A 198 -4.62 -21.87 7.61
CA LEU A 198 -5.44 -20.87 8.28
C LEU A 198 -6.30 -20.05 7.30
N SER A 199 -5.88 -19.94 6.04
CA SER A 199 -6.61 -19.16 5.02
C SER A 199 -8.02 -19.69 4.73
N VAL A 200 -8.27 -20.96 4.94
CA VAL A 200 -9.57 -21.63 4.70
C VAL A 200 -10.39 -21.81 5.98
N GLN A 201 -9.87 -21.42 7.14
CA GLN A 201 -10.55 -21.56 8.42
C GLN A 201 -11.46 -20.36 8.73
N ASP A 202 -12.42 -20.61 9.62
CA ASP A 202 -13.30 -19.55 10.14
C ASP A 202 -12.50 -18.41 10.78
N PRO A 203 -12.87 -17.12 10.56
CA PRO A 203 -12.17 -15.96 11.09
C PRO A 203 -11.90 -16.02 12.60
N PHE A 204 -12.85 -16.49 13.40
CA PHE A 204 -12.70 -16.57 14.85
C PHE A 204 -11.65 -17.59 15.30
N VAL A 205 -11.52 -18.68 14.55
CA VAL A 205 -10.55 -19.75 14.85
C VAL A 205 -9.16 -19.38 14.36
N ARG A 206 -9.07 -18.74 13.21
CA ARG A 206 -7.79 -18.38 12.57
C ARG A 206 -7.08 -17.20 13.22
N GLU A 207 -7.82 -16.21 13.73
CA GLU A 207 -7.24 -14.95 14.24
C GLU A 207 -6.17 -15.16 15.33
N PRO A 208 -6.42 -15.94 16.42
CA PRO A 208 -5.38 -16.18 17.44
C PRO A 208 -4.16 -16.92 16.87
N ARG A 209 -4.36 -17.85 15.94
CA ARG A 209 -3.25 -18.60 15.32
C ARG A 209 -2.43 -17.74 14.39
N VAL A 210 -3.06 -16.84 13.61
CA VAL A 210 -2.35 -15.86 12.79
C VAL A 210 -1.53 -14.90 13.66
N ARG A 211 -2.05 -14.50 14.82
CA ARG A 211 -1.30 -13.68 15.79
C ARG A 211 -0.07 -14.42 16.35
N ASP A 212 -0.19 -15.72 16.63
CA ASP A 212 0.92 -16.54 17.08
C ASP A 212 2.02 -16.64 16.00
N VAL A 213 1.63 -16.92 14.75
CA VAL A 213 2.57 -16.89 13.61
C VAL A 213 3.23 -15.52 13.48
N ALA A 214 2.45 -14.45 13.55
CA ALA A 214 2.94 -13.07 13.45
C ALA A 214 3.97 -12.75 14.54
N ALA A 215 3.73 -13.17 15.78
CA ALA A 215 4.65 -12.99 16.88
C ALA A 215 5.98 -13.76 16.66
N ARG A 216 5.92 -15.00 16.16
CA ARG A 216 7.12 -15.81 15.86
C ARG A 216 7.98 -15.21 14.74
N VAL A 217 7.35 -14.60 13.74
CA VAL A 217 8.07 -13.94 12.62
C VAL A 217 8.30 -12.44 12.85
N ARG A 218 7.85 -11.89 13.98
CA ARG A 218 7.95 -10.47 14.36
C ARG A 218 7.29 -9.52 13.37
N LEU A 219 6.09 -9.87 12.92
CA LEU A 219 5.27 -9.09 11.99
C LEU A 219 4.02 -8.57 12.71
N GLU A 220 4.10 -7.40 13.28
CA GLU A 220 3.05 -6.83 14.14
C GLU A 220 1.73 -6.61 13.39
N HIS A 221 1.80 -6.19 12.12
CA HIS A 221 0.61 -5.85 11.33
C HIS A 221 0.11 -6.98 10.42
N LEU A 222 0.80 -8.13 10.43
CA LEU A 222 0.41 -9.31 9.64
C LEU A 222 -1.04 -9.76 9.90
N PRO A 223 -1.57 -9.81 11.15
CA PRO A 223 -2.94 -10.26 11.38
C PRO A 223 -3.99 -9.43 10.65
N LYS A 224 -3.87 -8.09 10.70
CA LYS A 224 -4.77 -7.17 9.99
C LYS A 224 -4.66 -7.31 8.46
N PHE A 225 -3.44 -7.48 7.96
CA PHE A 225 -3.21 -7.71 6.54
C PHE A 225 -3.85 -9.03 6.10
N PHE A 226 -3.55 -10.12 6.81
CA PHE A 226 -4.04 -11.46 6.49
C PHE A 226 -5.57 -11.52 6.49
N ASP A 227 -6.21 -10.92 7.49
CA ASP A 227 -7.66 -10.93 7.61
C ASP A 227 -8.33 -10.23 6.43
N ARG A 228 -7.84 -9.06 6.04
CA ARG A 228 -8.33 -8.31 4.87
C ARG A 228 -8.21 -9.11 3.57
N VAL A 229 -7.02 -9.69 3.31
CA VAL A 229 -6.76 -10.41 2.06
C VAL A 229 -7.51 -11.74 2.00
N ALA A 230 -7.67 -12.43 3.13
CA ALA A 230 -8.43 -13.67 3.22
C ALA A 230 -9.95 -13.45 3.07
N ILE A 231 -10.50 -12.33 3.52
CA ILE A 231 -11.91 -11.96 3.32
C ILE A 231 -12.18 -11.64 1.86
N ASP A 232 -11.30 -10.88 1.19
CA ASP A 232 -11.44 -10.57 -0.25
C ASP A 232 -11.50 -11.82 -1.12
N THR A 233 -10.90 -12.93 -0.67
CA THR A 233 -10.97 -14.20 -1.41
C THR A 233 -12.32 -14.92 -1.30
N GLY A 234 -13.09 -14.66 -0.26
CA GLY A 234 -14.40 -15.29 -0.01
C GLY A 234 -15.58 -14.62 -0.70
N PHE A 235 -15.46 -13.36 -1.11
CA PHE A 235 -16.59 -12.57 -1.62
C PHE A 235 -16.59 -12.31 -3.15
N ASN A 236 -15.58 -12.76 -3.88
CA ASN A 236 -15.50 -12.57 -5.34
C ASN A 236 -16.18 -13.70 -6.15
N PHE A 237 -17.18 -14.38 -5.59
CA PHE A 237 -18.19 -15.10 -6.36
C PHE A 237 -19.41 -14.20 -6.51
N ARG A 238 -19.33 -13.17 -7.37
CA ARG A 238 -20.49 -12.62 -8.05
C ARG A 238 -20.33 -12.89 -9.55
N PRO A 239 -21.33 -13.58 -10.13
CA PRO A 239 -21.38 -13.89 -11.55
C PRO A 239 -21.44 -12.62 -12.41
#